data_8adcc38f84ab22512420071ae01d03d3
#
_entry.id   8adcc38f84ab22512420071ae01d03d3
#
_cell.length_a   1.000
_cell.length_b   1.000
_cell.length_c   1.000
_cell.angle_alpha   90.00
_cell.angle_beta   90.00
_cell.angle_gamma   90.00
#
_symmetry.space_group_name_H-M   'P 1'
#
loop_
_entity.id
_entity.type
_entity.pdbx_description
1 polymer ?
#
loop_
_entity_poly.entity_id
_entity_poly.type
_entity_poly.pdbx_seq_one_letter_code
_entity_poly.pdbx_strand_id
1 'polypeptide(L)'
;MAAKAPGQVALHHWRDGGYRAIDYAQLSQRVRQCARQLHDLGLTSGDKLACVDQNSLALVILYWACIDLGAIFCPLNPRFPKAQITAIAERYGFNHFWAGETYREILPEPGLTLSLDAEASLATTRESKKSTKAEAIRIDTARPCNIILTSGSSGMPKAAVHCLNNHIASALGSTQKIPLVLGDNWLLSLPLFHIGGLAIVNRCALAGAALTLPAPDLSLAKQLNAIPLTHLSLVATQLVRLLNDAPESLKGLKALLLGGGAIDEQLIKRLTPLGIPAFTSYGMTEMSSQITTARANAQGSCGFALPGRELKIVDEVIYVRGETLFLGYLGDKPPHEISRPLDDDGWFCTQDRGQFTPKGELLILGRTDNMFICGGENVQPEEIEAVLRSYPGIEEALVFGVSDEEFGLLPAAIIKGEVASLEKLEGFLCQHIARFKRPRRYFPWPEVEQTGLKLPRKLVIQAVVERHGLATKKPA
;
A
#
# COMPACT_ATOMS: atom_id res chain seq x y z
N MET A 1 20.39 1.95 -13.48
CA MET A 1 20.95 0.58 -13.45
C MET A 1 21.32 0.08 -14.86
N ALA A 2 20.49 0.29 -15.88
CA ALA A 2 20.81 -0.17 -17.25
C ALA A 2 22.21 0.26 -17.77
N ALA A 3 22.67 1.45 -17.37
CA ALA A 3 24.02 1.93 -17.72
C ALA A 3 25.14 1.36 -16.82
N LYS A 4 24.83 0.98 -15.57
CA LYS A 4 25.83 0.51 -14.59
C LYS A 4 26.00 -1.01 -14.58
N ALA A 5 24.91 -1.75 -14.76
CA ALA A 5 24.86 -3.21 -14.72
C ALA A 5 23.81 -3.74 -15.73
N PRO A 6 24.04 -3.56 -17.06
CA PRO A 6 23.03 -3.83 -18.09
C PRO A 6 22.55 -5.29 -18.13
N GLY A 7 23.47 -6.25 -17.95
CA GLY A 7 23.16 -7.68 -17.97
C GLY A 7 22.64 -8.25 -16.65
N GLN A 8 22.51 -7.44 -15.60
CA GLN A 8 21.93 -7.88 -14.35
C GLN A 8 20.41 -8.05 -14.49
N VAL A 9 19.86 -9.10 -13.89
CA VAL A 9 18.41 -9.33 -13.89
C VAL A 9 17.70 -8.19 -13.19
N ALA A 10 16.78 -7.55 -13.92
CA ALA A 10 15.93 -6.47 -13.42
C ALA A 10 14.58 -6.99 -12.95
N LEU A 11 14.03 -8.00 -13.65
CA LEU A 11 12.68 -8.46 -13.40
C LEU A 11 12.51 -9.93 -13.78
N HIS A 12 11.73 -10.65 -12.97
CA HIS A 12 11.19 -11.96 -13.30
C HIS A 12 9.67 -11.85 -13.53
N HIS A 13 9.17 -12.39 -14.63
CA HIS A 13 7.75 -12.48 -14.93
C HIS A 13 7.33 -13.92 -15.22
N TRP A 14 6.09 -14.25 -14.88
CA TRP A 14 5.52 -15.58 -15.12
C TRP A 14 5.04 -15.71 -16.57
N ARG A 15 5.48 -16.76 -17.27
CA ARG A 15 5.07 -17.07 -18.62
C ARG A 15 5.28 -18.56 -18.91
N ASP A 16 4.31 -19.21 -19.58
CA ASP A 16 4.38 -20.60 -20.00
C ASP A 16 4.79 -21.57 -18.88
N GLY A 17 4.17 -21.39 -17.70
CA GLY A 17 4.38 -22.23 -16.52
C GLY A 17 5.72 -22.05 -15.80
N GLY A 18 6.45 -20.96 -16.07
CA GLY A 18 7.72 -20.65 -15.41
C GLY A 18 8.09 -19.17 -15.35
N TYR A 19 9.03 -18.85 -14.48
CA TYR A 19 9.58 -17.49 -14.41
C TYR A 19 10.61 -17.28 -15.53
N ARG A 20 10.48 -16.16 -16.23
CA ARG A 20 11.41 -15.67 -17.26
C ARG A 20 12.08 -14.40 -16.76
N ALA A 21 13.39 -14.32 -16.94
CA ALA A 21 14.16 -13.16 -16.53
C ALA A 21 14.26 -12.12 -17.65
N ILE A 22 14.24 -10.85 -17.27
CA ILE A 22 14.52 -9.69 -18.11
C ILE A 22 15.63 -8.91 -17.43
N ASP A 23 16.73 -8.62 -18.14
CA ASP A 23 17.80 -7.80 -17.62
C ASP A 23 17.49 -6.29 -17.69
N TYR A 24 18.34 -5.48 -17.05
CA TYR A 24 18.16 -4.03 -17.00
C TYR A 24 18.28 -3.37 -18.37
N ALA A 25 19.08 -3.90 -19.30
CA ALA A 25 19.19 -3.39 -20.66
C ALA A 25 17.90 -3.64 -21.44
N GLN A 26 17.39 -4.86 -21.38
CA GLN A 26 16.12 -5.26 -22.02
C GLN A 26 14.94 -4.48 -21.46
N LEU A 27 14.85 -4.32 -20.12
CA LEU A 27 13.80 -3.52 -19.49
C LEU A 27 13.88 -2.06 -19.97
N SER A 28 15.06 -1.46 -19.96
CA SER A 28 15.28 -0.09 -20.42
C SER A 28 14.89 0.11 -21.90
N GLN A 29 15.16 -0.87 -22.74
CA GLN A 29 14.76 -0.84 -24.15
C GLN A 29 13.25 -0.83 -24.31
N ARG A 30 12.54 -1.71 -23.56
CA ARG A 30 11.08 -1.79 -23.58
C ARG A 30 10.42 -0.51 -23.06
N VAL A 31 10.97 0.07 -21.99
CA VAL A 31 10.53 1.34 -21.41
C VAL A 31 10.61 2.46 -22.45
N ARG A 32 11.77 2.63 -23.12
CA ARG A 32 11.94 3.66 -24.15
C ARG A 32 11.02 3.44 -25.35
N GLN A 33 10.81 2.19 -25.75
CA GLN A 33 9.90 1.87 -26.84
C GLN A 33 8.45 2.21 -26.46
N CYS A 34 8.04 1.87 -25.24
CA CYS A 34 6.71 2.22 -24.72
C CYS A 34 6.53 3.75 -24.65
N ALA A 35 7.54 4.49 -24.14
CA ALA A 35 7.50 5.94 -24.07
C ALA A 35 7.32 6.59 -25.46
N ARG A 36 7.99 6.05 -26.51
CA ARG A 36 7.79 6.51 -27.89
C ARG A 36 6.37 6.22 -28.38
N GLN A 37 5.83 5.01 -28.16
CA GLN A 37 4.45 4.68 -28.54
C GLN A 37 3.44 5.61 -27.83
N LEU A 38 3.62 5.90 -26.55
CA LEU A 38 2.78 6.84 -25.81
C LEU A 38 2.84 8.24 -26.42
N HIS A 39 4.03 8.72 -26.76
CA HIS A 39 4.24 10.00 -27.43
C HIS A 39 3.55 10.04 -28.81
N ASP A 40 3.73 8.98 -29.63
CA ASP A 40 3.14 8.87 -30.97
C ASP A 40 1.60 8.82 -30.92
N LEU A 41 1.04 8.34 -29.79
CA LEU A 41 -0.40 8.34 -29.49
C LEU A 41 -0.88 9.66 -28.86
N GLY A 42 -0.02 10.67 -28.76
CA GLY A 42 -0.36 12.02 -28.34
C GLY A 42 -0.17 12.32 -26.86
N LEU A 43 0.39 11.39 -26.05
CA LEU A 43 0.75 11.72 -24.68
C LEU A 43 1.97 12.65 -24.63
N THR A 44 1.87 13.65 -23.78
CA THR A 44 2.93 14.64 -23.55
C THR A 44 3.27 14.76 -22.07
N SER A 45 4.30 15.56 -21.76
CA SER A 45 4.70 15.82 -20.38
C SER A 45 3.56 16.49 -19.62
N GLY A 46 3.24 15.96 -18.43
CA GLY A 46 2.15 16.43 -17.56
C GLY A 46 0.81 15.75 -17.78
N ASP A 47 0.63 15.03 -18.90
CA ASP A 47 -0.59 14.24 -19.13
C ASP A 47 -0.71 13.10 -18.13
N LYS A 48 -1.94 12.77 -17.76
CA LYS A 48 -2.28 11.74 -16.77
C LYS A 48 -2.76 10.48 -17.49
N LEU A 49 -2.00 9.38 -17.35
CA LEU A 49 -2.35 8.06 -17.90
C LEU A 49 -2.95 7.18 -16.81
N ALA A 50 -4.26 6.96 -16.86
CA ALA A 50 -4.95 6.01 -15.99
C ALA A 50 -4.71 4.58 -16.48
N CYS A 51 -4.14 3.74 -15.63
CA CYS A 51 -3.79 2.35 -15.95
C CYS A 51 -4.57 1.38 -15.08
N VAL A 52 -5.26 0.42 -15.70
CA VAL A 52 -6.07 -0.60 -14.99
C VAL A 52 -5.55 -1.98 -15.31
N ASP A 53 -4.90 -2.61 -14.34
CA ASP A 53 -4.44 -3.99 -14.43
C ASP A 53 -4.07 -4.52 -13.03
N GLN A 54 -3.89 -5.84 -12.92
CA GLN A 54 -3.15 -6.43 -11.81
C GLN A 54 -1.65 -6.15 -11.96
N ASN A 55 -0.85 -6.55 -10.96
CA ASN A 55 0.60 -6.44 -11.06
C ASN A 55 1.10 -7.21 -12.29
N SER A 56 1.55 -6.50 -13.31
CA SER A 56 2.00 -7.07 -14.59
C SER A 56 3.28 -6.41 -15.08
N LEU A 57 3.94 -7.07 -16.02
CA LEU A 57 5.09 -6.50 -16.72
C LEU A 57 4.72 -5.19 -17.42
N ALA A 58 3.52 -5.15 -18.00
CA ALA A 58 3.00 -3.98 -18.69
C ALA A 58 2.92 -2.76 -17.76
N LEU A 59 2.34 -2.92 -16.55
CA LEU A 59 2.26 -1.82 -15.58
C LEU A 59 3.64 -1.30 -15.14
N VAL A 60 4.63 -2.20 -14.97
CA VAL A 60 6.00 -1.79 -14.61
C VAL A 60 6.65 -1.01 -15.76
N ILE A 61 6.47 -1.47 -17.01
CA ILE A 61 6.97 -0.76 -18.19
C ILE A 61 6.29 0.61 -18.32
N LEU A 62 4.96 0.69 -18.16
CA LEU A 62 4.18 1.93 -18.24
C LEU A 62 4.60 2.94 -17.16
N TYR A 63 4.83 2.49 -15.94
CA TYR A 63 5.33 3.36 -14.87
C TYR A 63 6.63 4.06 -15.26
N TRP A 64 7.63 3.30 -15.72
CA TRP A 64 8.90 3.87 -16.13
C TRP A 64 8.81 4.65 -17.44
N ALA A 65 7.93 4.26 -18.36
CA ALA A 65 7.70 4.99 -19.63
C ALA A 65 7.05 6.35 -19.38
N CYS A 66 6.09 6.44 -18.44
CA CYS A 66 5.54 7.72 -18.02
C CYS A 66 6.62 8.64 -17.42
N ILE A 67 7.52 8.10 -16.59
CA ILE A 67 8.63 8.87 -16.03
C ILE A 67 9.58 9.36 -17.14
N ASP A 68 9.92 8.51 -18.10
CA ASP A 68 10.79 8.84 -19.24
C ASP A 68 10.18 9.96 -20.11
N LEU A 69 8.88 9.86 -20.41
CA LEU A 69 8.13 10.84 -21.20
C LEU A 69 7.80 12.13 -20.41
N GLY A 70 7.68 12.04 -19.09
CA GLY A 70 7.22 13.09 -18.20
C GLY A 70 5.72 13.13 -17.97
N ALA A 71 5.02 12.10 -18.39
CA ALA A 71 3.63 11.87 -18.08
C ALA A 71 3.46 11.38 -16.63
N ILE A 72 2.23 11.42 -16.14
CA ILE A 72 1.88 11.04 -14.76
C ILE A 72 1.19 9.68 -14.79
N PHE A 73 1.82 8.68 -14.18
CA PHE A 73 1.27 7.33 -14.06
C PHE A 73 0.19 7.27 -12.97
N CYS A 74 -1.02 6.83 -13.32
CA CYS A 74 -2.17 6.75 -12.41
C CYS A 74 -2.71 5.31 -12.36
N PRO A 75 -2.13 4.40 -11.56
CA PRO A 75 -2.62 3.04 -11.45
C PRO A 75 -3.93 3.00 -10.66
N LEU A 76 -4.96 2.39 -11.23
CA LEU A 76 -6.28 2.25 -10.64
C LEU A 76 -6.52 0.79 -10.22
N ASN A 77 -7.31 0.63 -9.17
CA ASN A 77 -7.70 -0.71 -8.71
C ASN A 77 -8.60 -1.39 -9.75
N PRO A 78 -8.22 -2.55 -10.30
CA PRO A 78 -8.99 -3.25 -11.32
C PRO A 78 -10.33 -3.84 -10.81
N ARG A 79 -10.58 -3.77 -9.51
CA ARG A 79 -11.86 -4.14 -8.90
C ARG A 79 -12.86 -2.99 -8.85
N PHE A 80 -12.46 -1.78 -9.25
CA PHE A 80 -13.41 -0.68 -9.34
C PHE A 80 -14.39 -0.92 -10.49
N PRO A 81 -15.69 -0.74 -10.27
CA PRO A 81 -16.67 -0.79 -11.35
C PRO A 81 -16.44 0.39 -12.32
N LYS A 82 -16.84 0.23 -13.59
CA LYS A 82 -16.73 1.25 -14.62
C LYS A 82 -17.23 2.63 -14.16
N ALA A 83 -18.39 2.68 -13.52
CA ALA A 83 -18.96 3.93 -13.02
C ALA A 83 -18.04 4.66 -12.04
N GLN A 84 -17.32 3.94 -11.17
CA GLN A 84 -16.36 4.53 -10.24
C GLN A 84 -15.11 5.02 -10.96
N ILE A 85 -14.60 4.29 -11.95
CA ILE A 85 -13.45 4.72 -12.77
C ILE A 85 -13.83 5.99 -13.54
N THR A 86 -15.03 6.04 -14.12
CA THR A 86 -15.55 7.23 -14.82
C THR A 86 -15.62 8.44 -13.89
N ALA A 87 -16.21 8.28 -12.73
CA ALA A 87 -16.31 9.36 -11.75
C ALA A 87 -14.93 9.87 -11.26
N ILE A 88 -13.95 8.98 -11.10
CA ILE A 88 -12.57 9.34 -10.76
C ILE A 88 -11.92 10.09 -11.91
N ALA A 89 -12.09 9.62 -13.14
CA ALA A 89 -11.52 10.24 -14.34
C ALA A 89 -12.05 11.66 -14.56
N GLU A 90 -13.36 11.86 -14.46
CA GLU A 90 -14.00 13.17 -14.56
C GLU A 90 -13.53 14.10 -13.43
N ARG A 91 -13.49 13.60 -12.19
CA ARG A 91 -13.08 14.39 -11.03
C ARG A 91 -11.67 14.92 -11.13
N TYR A 92 -10.72 14.13 -11.63
CA TYR A 92 -9.29 14.44 -11.66
C TYR A 92 -8.76 14.74 -13.05
N GLY A 93 -9.63 14.80 -14.06
CA GLY A 93 -9.28 15.11 -15.44
C GLY A 93 -8.34 14.09 -16.05
N PHE A 94 -8.64 12.80 -15.90
CA PHE A 94 -7.91 11.73 -16.60
C PHE A 94 -8.52 11.58 -17.98
N ASN A 95 -7.71 11.76 -19.01
CA ASN A 95 -8.12 11.74 -20.42
C ASN A 95 -7.38 10.72 -21.27
N HIS A 96 -6.42 10.02 -20.69
CA HIS A 96 -5.73 8.90 -21.32
C HIS A 96 -5.87 7.65 -20.47
N PHE A 97 -6.22 6.53 -21.13
CA PHE A 97 -6.50 5.27 -20.45
C PHE A 97 -5.73 4.14 -21.10
N TRP A 98 -5.25 3.22 -20.29
CA TRP A 98 -4.75 1.94 -20.71
C TRP A 98 -5.26 0.86 -19.75
N ALA A 99 -5.60 -0.32 -20.27
CA ALA A 99 -5.94 -1.47 -19.43
C ALA A 99 -5.34 -2.76 -20.00
N GLY A 100 -5.02 -3.68 -19.09
CA GLY A 100 -4.79 -5.07 -19.44
C GLY A 100 -6.02 -5.65 -20.16
N GLU A 101 -5.82 -6.68 -20.98
CA GLU A 101 -6.86 -7.21 -21.86
C GLU A 101 -8.17 -7.54 -21.12
N THR A 102 -8.06 -8.14 -19.95
CA THR A 102 -9.20 -8.52 -19.09
C THR A 102 -10.01 -7.32 -18.58
N TYR A 103 -9.43 -6.13 -18.57
CA TYR A 103 -10.02 -4.94 -17.93
C TYR A 103 -10.42 -3.83 -18.92
N ARG A 104 -10.34 -4.07 -20.24
CA ARG A 104 -10.67 -3.06 -21.26
C ARG A 104 -12.10 -2.55 -21.16
N GLU A 105 -13.04 -3.42 -20.84
CA GLU A 105 -14.47 -3.10 -20.79
C GLU A 105 -14.87 -2.17 -19.64
N ILE A 106 -14.04 -2.11 -18.59
CA ILE A 106 -14.33 -1.22 -17.44
C ILE A 106 -13.78 0.20 -17.61
N LEU A 107 -13.04 0.49 -18.71
CA LEU A 107 -12.59 1.84 -19.00
C LEU A 107 -13.78 2.74 -19.43
N PRO A 108 -13.77 4.05 -19.08
CA PRO A 108 -14.82 4.99 -19.51
C PRO A 108 -14.80 5.21 -21.02
N GLU A 109 -13.61 5.21 -21.64
CA GLU A 109 -13.37 5.43 -23.07
C GLU A 109 -12.42 4.34 -23.60
N PRO A 110 -12.31 4.17 -24.93
CA PRO A 110 -11.36 3.24 -25.54
C PRO A 110 -9.94 3.55 -25.07
N GLY A 111 -9.29 2.54 -24.48
CA GLY A 111 -7.91 2.67 -24.01
C GLY A 111 -6.90 2.66 -25.15
N LEU A 112 -5.70 3.18 -24.86
CA LEU A 112 -4.56 3.15 -25.77
C LEU A 112 -4.18 1.69 -26.08
N THR A 113 -3.92 1.43 -27.36
CA THR A 113 -3.40 0.12 -27.78
C THR A 113 -1.88 0.21 -27.89
N LEU A 114 -1.19 -0.53 -27.03
CA LEU A 114 0.27 -0.57 -26.94
C LEU A 114 0.80 -1.98 -27.22
N SER A 115 1.89 -2.06 -27.97
CA SER A 115 2.63 -3.32 -28.17
C SER A 115 3.70 -3.42 -27.10
N LEU A 116 3.39 -4.08 -25.97
CA LEU A 116 4.29 -4.23 -24.81
C LEU A 116 5.00 -5.58 -24.79
N ASP A 117 4.62 -6.52 -25.70
CA ASP A 117 5.24 -7.83 -25.86
C ASP A 117 6.53 -7.75 -26.69
N ALA A 118 7.62 -8.19 -26.12
CA ALA A 118 8.97 -7.94 -26.60
C ALA A 118 9.46 -8.81 -27.75
N GLU A 119 8.79 -9.90 -28.08
CA GLU A 119 9.27 -10.82 -29.13
C GLU A 119 8.95 -10.32 -30.54
N ALA A 120 7.85 -9.61 -30.73
CA ALA A 120 7.50 -9.02 -32.02
C ALA A 120 8.42 -7.84 -32.43
N SER A 121 9.05 -7.17 -31.46
CA SER A 121 9.81 -5.93 -31.71
C SER A 121 11.30 -6.15 -31.99
N LEU A 122 11.88 -7.29 -31.63
CA LEU A 122 13.28 -7.62 -31.97
C LEU A 122 13.49 -7.91 -33.46
N ALA A 123 12.42 -8.26 -34.20
CA ALA A 123 12.47 -8.52 -35.63
C ALA A 123 12.50 -7.24 -36.48
N THR A 124 11.88 -6.14 -36.01
CA THR A 124 11.76 -4.89 -36.76
C THR A 124 12.94 -3.93 -36.57
N THR A 125 13.78 -4.14 -35.54
CA THR A 125 14.89 -3.23 -35.21
C THR A 125 16.22 -3.55 -35.94
N ARG A 126 16.25 -4.50 -36.91
CA ARG A 126 17.46 -4.76 -37.70
C ARG A 126 17.77 -3.71 -38.77
N GLU A 127 16.88 -2.76 -39.07
CA GLU A 127 17.06 -1.80 -40.15
C GLU A 127 17.42 -0.35 -39.78
N SER A 128 17.55 0.00 -38.49
CA SER A 128 18.04 1.36 -38.15
C SER A 128 19.33 1.34 -37.34
N LYS A 129 20.41 0.81 -37.93
CA LYS A 129 21.77 1.13 -37.51
C LYS A 129 22.15 2.53 -37.97
N LYS A 130 21.66 3.57 -37.32
CA LYS A 130 22.36 4.85 -37.18
C LYS A 130 22.34 5.20 -35.69
N SER A 131 23.43 4.83 -35.04
CA SER A 131 23.82 5.28 -33.71
C SER A 131 23.79 6.80 -33.62
N THR A 132 22.76 7.34 -33.01
CA THR A 132 22.94 8.59 -32.29
C THR A 132 23.36 8.20 -30.87
N LYS A 133 24.52 8.72 -30.41
CA LYS A 133 24.92 8.68 -29.01
C LYS A 133 23.68 8.96 -28.17
N ALA A 134 23.31 8.00 -27.29
CA ALA A 134 22.20 8.18 -26.36
C ALA A 134 22.56 9.38 -25.47
N GLU A 135 22.05 10.56 -25.80
CA GLU A 135 22.04 11.66 -24.86
C GLU A 135 21.31 11.16 -23.62
N ALA A 136 21.99 11.23 -22.48
CA ALA A 136 21.38 10.87 -21.21
C ALA A 136 20.17 11.81 -21.01
N ILE A 137 18.96 11.27 -21.14
CA ILE A 137 17.74 12.01 -20.87
C ILE A 137 17.84 12.48 -19.41
N ARG A 138 17.93 13.79 -19.20
CA ARG A 138 17.88 14.38 -17.87
C ARG A 138 16.42 14.36 -17.41
N ILE A 139 16.08 13.35 -16.62
CA ILE A 139 14.77 13.27 -15.98
C ILE A 139 14.72 14.35 -14.90
N ASP A 140 13.73 15.26 -14.99
CA ASP A 140 13.40 16.15 -13.88
C ASP A 140 12.70 15.33 -12.80
N THR A 141 13.43 15.01 -11.75
CA THR A 141 12.97 14.16 -10.65
C THR A 141 12.03 14.89 -9.68
N ALA A 142 11.87 16.22 -9.81
CA ALA A 142 10.99 17.02 -8.95
C ALA A 142 9.56 17.16 -9.52
N ARG A 143 9.36 16.90 -10.84
CA ARG A 143 8.04 16.98 -11.45
C ARG A 143 7.12 15.83 -10.97
N PRO A 144 5.77 16.02 -11.02
CA PRO A 144 4.82 14.95 -10.77
C PRO A 144 5.12 13.72 -11.67
N CYS A 145 5.15 12.53 -11.09
CA CYS A 145 5.41 11.30 -11.84
C CYS A 145 4.33 10.22 -11.65
N ASN A 146 3.60 10.27 -10.55
CA ASN A 146 2.46 9.37 -10.33
C ASN A 146 1.40 9.95 -9.41
N ILE A 147 0.20 9.39 -9.52
CA ILE A 147 -0.92 9.63 -8.61
C ILE A 147 -1.33 8.30 -8.00
N ILE A 148 -1.42 8.24 -6.67
CA ILE A 148 -1.98 7.10 -5.93
C ILE A 148 -3.27 7.55 -5.26
N LEU A 149 -4.34 6.79 -5.48
CA LEU A 149 -5.62 7.05 -4.83
C LEU A 149 -5.62 6.54 -3.40
N THR A 150 -6.05 7.38 -2.47
CA THR A 150 -6.18 7.03 -1.05
C THR A 150 -7.66 7.01 -0.65
N SER A 151 -8.03 6.18 0.33
CA SER A 151 -9.38 6.16 0.86
C SER A 151 -9.72 7.50 1.53
N GLY A 152 -10.60 8.29 0.90
CA GLY A 152 -11.11 9.54 1.47
C GLY A 152 -12.21 9.28 2.51
N SER A 153 -12.32 10.14 3.51
CA SER A 153 -13.43 10.11 4.49
C SER A 153 -14.79 10.38 3.86
N SER A 154 -14.83 11.05 2.71
CA SER A 154 -16.03 11.46 1.97
C SER A 154 -16.56 10.43 0.96
N GLY A 155 -16.03 9.20 0.94
CA GLY A 155 -16.45 8.16 -0.01
C GLY A 155 -15.72 8.18 -1.36
N MET A 156 -15.31 9.35 -1.86
CA MET A 156 -14.44 9.45 -3.05
C MET A 156 -12.96 9.47 -2.65
N PRO A 157 -12.11 8.68 -3.32
CA PRO A 157 -10.69 8.65 -3.00
C PRO A 157 -10.00 9.99 -3.30
N LYS A 158 -9.04 10.38 -2.46
CA LYS A 158 -8.15 11.51 -2.72
C LYS A 158 -7.02 11.07 -3.65
N ALA A 159 -6.56 11.96 -4.52
CA ALA A 159 -5.48 11.72 -5.47
C ALA A 159 -4.16 12.29 -4.96
N ALA A 160 -3.34 11.47 -4.31
CA ALA A 160 -2.03 11.87 -3.79
C ALA A 160 -0.98 11.88 -4.91
N VAL A 161 -0.33 13.02 -5.14
CA VAL A 161 0.64 13.26 -6.22
C VAL A 161 2.06 13.15 -5.67
N HIS A 162 2.89 12.38 -6.36
CA HIS A 162 4.31 12.20 -5.99
C HIS A 162 5.24 12.59 -7.14
N CYS A 163 6.47 12.93 -6.78
CA CYS A 163 7.58 13.05 -7.72
C CYS A 163 8.61 11.92 -7.49
N LEU A 164 9.51 11.74 -8.45
CA LEU A 164 10.53 10.69 -8.36
C LEU A 164 11.49 10.91 -7.17
N ASN A 165 11.76 12.17 -6.79
CA ASN A 165 12.58 12.47 -5.59
C ASN A 165 11.96 11.86 -4.32
N ASN A 166 10.63 11.91 -4.16
CA ASN A 166 9.96 11.31 -3.00
C ASN A 166 10.23 9.80 -2.94
N HIS A 167 10.15 9.11 -4.08
CA HIS A 167 10.40 7.67 -4.15
C HIS A 167 11.88 7.31 -3.94
N ILE A 168 12.81 8.11 -4.47
CA ILE A 168 14.24 7.94 -4.25
C ILE A 168 14.57 8.08 -2.75
N ALA A 169 14.11 9.15 -2.12
CA ALA A 169 14.29 9.38 -0.67
C ALA A 169 13.66 8.24 0.15
N SER A 170 12.46 7.78 -0.26
CA SER A 170 11.79 6.65 0.38
C SER A 170 12.61 5.36 0.28
N ALA A 171 13.13 5.04 -0.88
CA ALA A 171 13.95 3.84 -1.10
C ALA A 171 15.27 3.91 -0.34
N LEU A 172 16.00 5.03 -0.40
CA LEU A 172 17.27 5.23 0.31
C LEU A 172 17.11 5.07 1.83
N GLY A 173 16.08 5.69 2.41
CA GLY A 173 15.82 5.56 3.84
C GLY A 173 15.44 4.13 4.24
N SER A 174 14.68 3.41 3.41
CA SER A 174 14.31 2.01 3.65
C SER A 174 15.54 1.10 3.71
N THR A 175 16.52 1.27 2.81
CA THR A 175 17.71 0.43 2.75
C THR A 175 18.61 0.53 3.97
N GLN A 176 18.47 1.58 4.79
CA GLN A 176 19.19 1.70 6.08
C GLN A 176 18.74 0.65 7.11
N LYS A 177 17.51 0.18 7.03
CA LYS A 177 16.95 -0.83 7.95
C LYS A 177 16.75 -2.18 7.29
N ILE A 178 16.42 -2.17 6.00
CA ILE A 178 16.20 -3.36 5.18
C ILE A 178 17.18 -3.29 4.01
N PRO A 179 18.43 -3.76 4.21
CA PRO A 179 19.44 -3.73 3.17
C PRO A 179 18.97 -4.49 1.93
N LEU A 180 19.07 -3.85 0.78
CA LEU A 180 18.76 -4.41 -0.52
C LEU A 180 19.91 -4.12 -1.47
N VAL A 181 20.48 -5.16 -2.06
CA VAL A 181 21.71 -5.07 -2.88
C VAL A 181 21.55 -5.80 -4.21
N LEU A 182 22.53 -5.60 -5.08
CA LEU A 182 22.63 -6.32 -6.34
C LEU A 182 22.62 -7.85 -6.10
N GLY A 183 21.76 -8.57 -6.84
CA GLY A 183 21.54 -10.01 -6.68
C GLY A 183 20.42 -10.39 -5.71
N ASP A 184 19.87 -9.44 -4.96
CA ASP A 184 18.65 -9.65 -4.20
C ASP A 184 17.42 -9.70 -5.12
N ASN A 185 16.33 -10.26 -4.61
CA ASN A 185 15.10 -10.44 -5.36
C ASN A 185 13.88 -10.20 -4.44
N TRP A 186 13.02 -9.24 -4.80
CA TRP A 186 11.84 -8.88 -4.04
C TRP A 186 10.56 -9.22 -4.80
N LEU A 187 9.67 -10.01 -4.18
CA LEU A 187 8.36 -10.31 -4.78
C LEU A 187 7.44 -9.07 -4.71
N LEU A 188 6.83 -8.69 -5.81
CA LEU A 188 5.82 -7.64 -5.89
C LEU A 188 4.45 -8.16 -5.36
N SER A 189 4.42 -8.48 -4.09
CA SER A 189 3.26 -9.04 -3.37
C SER A 189 2.17 -8.03 -3.04
N LEU A 190 2.47 -6.73 -3.17
CA LEU A 190 1.54 -5.63 -2.94
C LEU A 190 1.15 -4.97 -4.28
N PRO A 191 -0.13 -4.55 -4.47
CA PRO A 191 -0.57 -3.95 -5.72
C PRO A 191 0.12 -2.63 -6.04
N LEU A 192 0.39 -2.38 -7.33
CA LEU A 192 0.98 -1.13 -7.83
C LEU A 192 0.09 0.09 -7.65
N PHE A 193 -1.23 -0.08 -7.54
CA PHE A 193 -2.16 1.00 -7.22
C PHE A 193 -2.16 1.38 -5.72
N HIS A 194 -1.30 0.77 -4.92
CA HIS A 194 -0.95 1.19 -3.57
C HIS A 194 0.51 1.58 -3.48
N ILE A 195 0.80 2.59 -2.67
CA ILE A 195 2.16 3.11 -2.50
C ILE A 195 3.17 2.03 -2.07
N GLY A 196 2.72 1.01 -1.32
CA GLY A 196 3.56 -0.11 -0.90
C GLY A 196 4.10 -0.95 -2.06
N GLY A 197 3.26 -1.21 -3.07
CA GLY A 197 3.69 -1.91 -4.30
C GLY A 197 4.65 -1.08 -5.13
N LEU A 198 4.31 0.19 -5.33
CA LEU A 198 5.17 1.11 -6.08
C LEU A 198 6.53 1.31 -5.40
N ALA A 199 6.57 1.33 -4.07
CA ALA A 199 7.80 1.42 -3.30
C ALA A 199 8.72 0.21 -3.50
N ILE A 200 8.19 -1.01 -3.69
CA ILE A 200 9.00 -2.21 -4.01
C ILE A 200 9.71 -2.02 -5.35
N VAL A 201 8.98 -1.55 -6.38
CA VAL A 201 9.56 -1.29 -7.72
C VAL A 201 10.73 -0.29 -7.64
N ASN A 202 10.52 0.82 -6.92
CA ASN A 202 11.54 1.85 -6.78
C ASN A 202 12.76 1.38 -5.97
N ARG A 203 12.56 0.60 -4.90
CA ARG A 203 13.65 0.02 -4.11
C ARG A 203 14.52 -0.92 -4.95
N CYS A 204 13.88 -1.85 -5.69
CA CYS A 204 14.61 -2.77 -6.57
C CYS A 204 15.41 -2.02 -7.63
N ALA A 205 14.78 -1.05 -8.31
CA ALA A 205 15.46 -0.27 -9.35
C ALA A 205 16.64 0.54 -8.81
N LEU A 206 16.52 1.14 -7.63
CA LEU A 206 17.60 1.92 -7.01
C LEU A 206 18.77 1.03 -6.57
N ALA A 207 18.46 -0.13 -5.96
CA ALA A 207 19.47 -1.08 -5.46
C ALA A 207 20.10 -1.93 -6.56
N GLY A 208 19.49 -2.01 -7.75
CA GLY A 208 19.88 -2.97 -8.79
C GLY A 208 19.48 -4.41 -8.48
N ALA A 209 18.53 -4.58 -7.59
CA ALA A 209 17.94 -5.87 -7.25
C ALA A 209 16.90 -6.30 -8.28
N ALA A 210 16.58 -7.59 -8.33
CA ALA A 210 15.51 -8.09 -9.17
C ALA A 210 14.15 -7.84 -8.53
N LEU A 211 13.15 -7.58 -9.38
CA LEU A 211 11.74 -7.55 -9.03
C LEU A 211 11.08 -8.82 -9.56
N THR A 212 10.46 -9.63 -8.71
CA THR A 212 9.65 -10.76 -9.17
C THR A 212 8.17 -10.37 -9.21
N LEU A 213 7.53 -10.48 -10.37
CA LEU A 213 6.09 -10.30 -10.53
C LEU A 213 5.32 -11.52 -10.01
N PRO A 214 4.11 -11.35 -9.46
CA PRO A 214 3.31 -12.48 -9.02
C PRO A 214 2.94 -13.38 -10.21
N ALA A 215 2.89 -14.69 -9.94
CA ALA A 215 2.37 -15.69 -10.87
C ALA A 215 0.87 -15.88 -10.59
N PRO A 216 -0.04 -15.54 -11.52
CA PRO A 216 -1.48 -15.54 -11.27
C PRO A 216 -2.03 -16.94 -10.92
N ASP A 217 -1.40 -17.99 -11.45
CA ASP A 217 -1.83 -19.38 -11.28
C ASP A 217 -1.25 -20.07 -10.03
N LEU A 218 -0.39 -19.37 -9.28
CA LEU A 218 0.27 -19.92 -8.12
C LEU A 218 -0.17 -19.24 -6.83
N SER A 219 -0.44 -20.03 -5.79
CA SER A 219 -0.56 -19.48 -4.44
C SER A 219 0.74 -18.82 -3.99
N LEU A 220 0.67 -17.88 -3.03
CA LEU A 220 1.85 -17.18 -2.51
C LEU A 220 2.93 -18.16 -2.05
N ALA A 221 2.56 -19.23 -1.33
CA ALA A 221 3.48 -20.27 -0.89
C ALA A 221 4.20 -20.97 -2.06
N LYS A 222 3.48 -21.27 -3.14
CA LYS A 222 4.08 -21.87 -4.33
C LYS A 222 5.03 -20.90 -5.05
N GLN A 223 4.69 -19.61 -5.09
CA GLN A 223 5.58 -18.60 -5.67
C GLN A 223 6.89 -18.47 -4.90
N LEU A 224 6.84 -18.50 -3.55
CA LEU A 224 8.01 -18.44 -2.68
C LEU A 224 8.97 -19.62 -2.90
N ASN A 225 8.44 -20.78 -3.34
CA ASN A 225 9.25 -21.97 -3.64
C ASN A 225 9.66 -22.08 -5.13
N ALA A 226 9.03 -21.30 -6.02
CA ALA A 226 9.26 -21.41 -7.47
C ALA A 226 10.48 -20.63 -7.96
N ILE A 227 10.95 -19.64 -7.20
CA ILE A 227 12.10 -18.80 -7.53
C ILE A 227 12.78 -18.34 -6.24
N PRO A 228 14.13 -18.25 -6.20
CA PRO A 228 14.83 -17.71 -5.04
C PRO A 228 14.42 -16.26 -4.77
N LEU A 229 13.73 -16.04 -3.66
CA LEU A 229 13.33 -14.73 -3.17
C LEU A 229 14.12 -14.39 -1.91
N THR A 230 14.56 -13.14 -1.80
CA THR A 230 15.29 -12.65 -0.62
C THR A 230 14.45 -11.72 0.23
N HIS A 231 13.49 -11.01 -0.38
CA HIS A 231 12.67 -10.00 0.28
C HIS A 231 11.19 -10.22 -0.03
N LEU A 232 10.36 -9.98 0.96
CA LEU A 232 8.91 -10.08 0.85
C LEU A 232 8.25 -8.97 1.65
N SER A 233 7.15 -8.40 1.12
CA SER A 233 6.28 -7.48 1.85
C SER A 233 4.90 -8.10 2.00
N LEU A 234 4.35 -8.09 3.21
CA LEU A 234 3.00 -8.62 3.46
C LEU A 234 2.19 -7.68 4.34
N VAL A 235 0.88 -7.74 4.17
CA VAL A 235 -0.07 -7.26 5.18
C VAL A 235 -0.42 -8.40 6.14
N ALA A 236 -0.97 -8.06 7.31
CA ALA A 236 -1.28 -9.05 8.37
C ALA A 236 -2.09 -10.26 7.86
N THR A 237 -3.13 -10.02 7.05
CA THR A 237 -4.01 -11.08 6.52
C THR A 237 -3.28 -12.05 5.58
N GLN A 238 -2.33 -11.56 4.78
CA GLN A 238 -1.51 -12.42 3.92
C GLN A 238 -0.55 -13.27 4.77
N LEU A 239 0.04 -12.66 5.81
CA LEU A 239 0.93 -13.37 6.73
C LEU A 239 0.19 -14.48 7.48
N VAL A 240 -1.01 -14.21 8.01
CA VAL A 240 -1.84 -15.22 8.71
C VAL A 240 -2.07 -16.43 7.82
N ARG A 241 -2.53 -16.22 6.58
CA ARG A 241 -2.77 -17.30 5.62
C ARG A 241 -1.50 -18.10 5.38
N LEU A 242 -0.38 -17.43 5.11
CA LEU A 242 0.90 -18.10 4.83
C LEU A 242 1.42 -18.89 6.02
N LEU A 243 1.28 -18.36 7.24
CA LEU A 243 1.66 -19.07 8.47
C LEU A 243 0.75 -20.26 8.78
N ASN A 244 -0.50 -20.26 8.30
CA ASN A 244 -1.40 -21.40 8.46
C ASN A 244 -1.13 -22.48 7.41
N ASP A 245 -0.89 -22.07 6.14
CA ASP A 245 -0.83 -23.00 5.03
C ASP A 245 0.58 -23.55 4.78
N ALA A 246 1.61 -22.73 4.89
CA ALA A 246 2.98 -23.11 4.52
C ALA A 246 4.05 -22.20 5.19
N PRO A 247 4.20 -22.23 6.51
CA PRO A 247 5.15 -21.37 7.23
C PRO A 247 6.59 -21.57 6.78
N GLU A 248 6.96 -22.78 6.38
CA GLU A 248 8.30 -23.13 5.92
C GLU A 248 8.72 -22.40 4.63
N SER A 249 7.75 -21.96 3.79
CA SER A 249 8.02 -21.22 2.57
C SER A 249 8.67 -19.83 2.81
N LEU A 250 8.59 -19.33 4.05
CA LEU A 250 9.24 -18.09 4.46
C LEU A 250 10.73 -18.26 4.77
N LYS A 251 11.22 -19.49 4.96
CA LYS A 251 12.63 -19.73 5.27
C LYS A 251 13.54 -19.26 4.13
N GLY A 252 14.67 -18.70 4.49
CA GLY A 252 15.65 -18.19 3.53
C GLY A 252 15.46 -16.73 3.13
N LEU A 253 14.35 -16.09 3.52
CA LEU A 253 14.20 -14.66 3.33
C LEU A 253 15.22 -13.88 4.16
N LYS A 254 15.86 -12.89 3.53
CA LYS A 254 16.74 -11.92 4.20
C LYS A 254 15.93 -10.85 4.95
N ALA A 255 14.71 -10.56 4.45
CA ALA A 255 13.82 -9.62 5.10
C ALA A 255 12.34 -9.90 4.77
N LEU A 256 11.49 -9.84 5.79
CA LEU A 256 10.04 -9.82 5.70
C LEU A 256 9.53 -8.48 6.24
N LEU A 257 9.00 -7.61 5.37
CA LEU A 257 8.43 -6.33 5.75
C LEU A 257 6.93 -6.46 5.96
N LEU A 258 6.48 -6.11 7.17
CA LEU A 258 5.08 -6.11 7.57
C LEU A 258 4.58 -4.68 7.69
N GLY A 259 3.46 -4.37 7.05
CA GLY A 259 2.91 -3.02 7.06
C GLY A 259 1.43 -2.98 6.71
N GLY A 260 0.91 -1.75 6.59
CA GLY A 260 -0.48 -1.51 6.19
C GLY A 260 -1.51 -1.58 7.32
N GLY A 261 -1.10 -1.89 8.54
CA GLY A 261 -1.94 -1.97 9.74
C GLY A 261 -1.15 -2.46 10.95
N ALA A 262 -1.80 -2.55 12.09
CA ALA A 262 -1.20 -3.13 13.29
C ALA A 262 -0.87 -4.62 13.07
N ILE A 263 0.30 -5.02 13.52
CA ILE A 263 0.73 -6.42 13.50
C ILE A 263 0.60 -6.96 14.93
N ASP A 264 -0.22 -7.98 15.09
CA ASP A 264 -0.49 -8.61 16.36
C ASP A 264 0.79 -9.29 16.94
N GLU A 265 0.98 -9.18 18.25
CA GLU A 265 2.09 -9.81 18.97
C GLU A 265 2.12 -11.34 18.74
N GLN A 266 0.96 -11.98 18.63
CA GLN A 266 0.87 -13.41 18.39
C GLN A 266 1.43 -13.82 17.02
N LEU A 267 1.23 -12.97 16.00
CA LEU A 267 1.84 -13.19 14.69
C LEU A 267 3.36 -13.09 14.76
N ILE A 268 3.87 -12.14 15.53
CA ILE A 268 5.31 -11.99 15.76
C ILE A 268 5.88 -13.20 16.47
N LYS A 269 5.19 -13.72 17.51
CA LYS A 269 5.58 -14.95 18.21
C LYS A 269 5.64 -16.17 17.28
N ARG A 270 4.73 -16.27 16.31
CA ARG A 270 4.75 -17.34 15.29
C ARG A 270 5.90 -17.23 14.29
N LEU A 271 6.41 -16.03 14.03
CA LEU A 271 7.58 -15.81 13.16
C LEU A 271 8.92 -16.13 13.84
N THR A 272 9.01 -15.98 15.16
CA THR A 272 10.24 -16.15 15.92
C THR A 272 10.91 -17.52 15.71
N PRO A 273 10.20 -18.67 15.76
CA PRO A 273 10.79 -19.98 15.54
C PRO A 273 11.33 -20.19 14.11
N LEU A 274 10.84 -19.43 13.14
CA LEU A 274 11.28 -19.51 11.74
C LEU A 274 12.62 -18.81 11.49
N GLY A 275 13.09 -18.00 12.45
CA GLY A 275 14.37 -17.29 12.37
C GLY A 275 14.43 -16.20 11.29
N ILE A 276 13.28 -15.74 10.78
CA ILE A 276 13.20 -14.79 9.68
C ILE A 276 13.39 -13.36 10.19
N PRO A 277 14.23 -12.55 9.52
CA PRO A 277 14.32 -11.13 9.82
C PRO A 277 13.03 -10.39 9.47
N ALA A 278 12.07 -10.33 10.39
CA ALA A 278 10.82 -9.60 10.21
C ALA A 278 10.95 -8.15 10.68
N PHE A 279 10.30 -7.24 9.95
CA PHE A 279 10.26 -5.80 10.23
C PHE A 279 8.82 -5.32 10.24
N THR A 280 8.49 -4.48 11.20
CA THR A 280 7.23 -3.71 11.25
C THR A 280 7.49 -2.28 10.84
N SER A 281 6.54 -1.66 10.16
CA SER A 281 6.67 -0.27 9.73
C SER A 281 5.36 0.49 9.86
N TYR A 282 5.46 1.76 10.26
CA TYR A 282 4.42 2.75 10.06
C TYR A 282 4.72 3.55 8.79
N GLY A 283 3.70 3.79 8.00
CA GLY A 283 3.81 4.55 6.76
C GLY A 283 2.46 4.83 6.14
N MET A 284 2.45 5.73 5.18
CA MET A 284 1.24 6.18 4.49
C MET A 284 1.56 6.61 3.06
N THR A 285 0.53 6.78 2.26
CA THR A 285 0.67 7.20 0.86
C THR A 285 1.35 8.55 0.77
N GLU A 286 0.97 9.49 1.62
CA GLU A 286 1.45 10.87 1.65
C GLU A 286 2.95 10.98 2.00
N MET A 287 3.54 9.91 2.57
CA MET A 287 4.98 9.82 2.86
C MET A 287 5.72 8.83 1.96
N SER A 288 5.15 8.54 0.79
CA SER A 288 5.77 7.64 -0.21
C SER A 288 6.18 6.28 0.35
N SER A 289 5.41 5.74 1.27
CA SER A 289 5.51 4.46 1.96
C SER A 289 5.93 4.56 3.43
N GLN A 290 7.12 4.04 3.80
CA GLN A 290 7.58 3.94 5.20
C GLN A 290 7.96 5.29 5.78
N ILE A 291 7.54 5.55 7.03
CA ILE A 291 7.99 6.67 7.86
C ILE A 291 8.96 6.15 8.90
N THR A 292 8.55 5.13 9.65
CA THR A 292 9.38 4.45 10.65
C THR A 292 9.50 2.96 10.33
N THR A 293 10.53 2.30 10.85
CA THR A 293 10.73 0.86 10.71
C THR A 293 11.54 0.31 11.88
N ALA A 294 11.09 -0.82 12.43
CA ALA A 294 11.79 -1.59 13.45
C ALA A 294 11.88 -3.07 13.08
N ARG A 295 12.78 -3.80 13.74
CA ARG A 295 12.62 -5.24 13.88
C ARG A 295 11.30 -5.53 14.57
N ALA A 296 10.55 -6.49 14.04
CA ALA A 296 9.29 -6.91 14.66
C ALA A 296 9.53 -7.33 16.11
N ASN A 297 8.76 -6.77 17.02
CA ASN A 297 8.91 -6.96 18.46
C ASN A 297 7.56 -7.08 19.16
N ALA A 298 7.55 -7.70 20.33
CA ALA A 298 6.35 -7.95 21.12
C ALA A 298 5.68 -6.66 21.67
N GLN A 299 6.40 -5.54 21.70
CA GLN A 299 5.87 -4.26 22.19
C GLN A 299 5.05 -3.53 21.12
N GLY A 300 5.00 -4.04 19.86
CA GLY A 300 4.27 -3.41 18.76
C GLY A 300 4.90 -2.10 18.25
N SER A 301 6.15 -1.83 18.66
CA SER A 301 6.86 -0.63 18.22
C SER A 301 7.13 -0.68 16.70
N CYS A 302 6.93 0.46 16.04
CA CYS A 302 7.29 0.69 14.64
C CYS A 302 8.67 1.34 14.48
N GLY A 303 9.45 1.49 15.57
CA GLY A 303 10.80 2.00 15.57
C GLY A 303 10.93 3.52 15.40
N PHE A 304 12.07 3.92 14.88
CA PHE A 304 12.43 5.32 14.69
C PHE A 304 12.13 5.81 13.28
N ALA A 305 12.02 7.13 13.11
CA ALA A 305 11.94 7.75 11.80
C ALA A 305 13.16 7.34 10.94
N LEU A 306 12.88 6.97 9.70
CA LEU A 306 13.93 6.64 8.74
C LEU A 306 14.61 7.94 8.24
N PRO A 307 15.82 7.89 7.71
CA PRO A 307 16.49 9.06 7.12
C PRO A 307 15.62 9.79 6.09
N GLY A 308 15.71 11.12 6.05
CA GLY A 308 14.88 11.95 5.17
C GLY A 308 13.44 12.16 5.63
N ARG A 309 13.09 11.74 6.87
CA ARG A 309 11.79 11.95 7.50
C ARG A 309 11.96 12.53 8.88
N GLU A 310 11.06 13.42 9.21
CA GLU A 310 10.91 13.96 10.55
C GLU A 310 9.52 13.60 11.08
N LEU A 311 9.42 13.37 12.37
CA LEU A 311 8.19 12.99 13.05
C LEU A 311 8.10 13.71 14.39
N LYS A 312 6.96 14.33 14.68
CA LYS A 312 6.62 14.85 16.00
C LYS A 312 5.23 14.36 16.42
N ILE A 313 4.97 14.38 17.71
CA ILE A 313 3.65 14.06 18.27
C ILE A 313 3.20 15.28 19.07
N VAL A 314 2.00 15.78 18.76
CA VAL A 314 1.35 16.89 19.46
C VAL A 314 -0.06 16.44 19.83
N ASP A 315 -0.42 16.47 21.09
CA ASP A 315 -1.71 16.00 21.63
C ASP A 315 -2.04 14.59 21.11
N GLU A 316 -1.05 13.70 21.21
CA GLU A 316 -1.08 12.32 20.70
C GLU A 316 -1.26 12.17 19.17
N VAL A 317 -1.39 13.25 18.41
CA VAL A 317 -1.48 13.20 16.94
C VAL A 317 -0.09 13.26 16.32
N ILE A 318 0.12 12.37 15.35
CA ILE A 318 1.39 12.25 14.62
C ILE A 318 1.42 13.29 13.49
N TYR A 319 2.49 14.08 13.46
CA TYR A 319 2.83 15.00 12.37
C TYR A 319 4.12 14.56 11.71
N VAL A 320 4.19 14.69 10.39
CA VAL A 320 5.35 14.25 9.60
C VAL A 320 5.74 15.27 8.56
N ARG A 321 7.03 15.30 8.22
CA ARG A 321 7.59 16.08 7.12
C ARG A 321 8.86 15.43 6.59
N GLY A 322 9.42 15.94 5.50
CA GLY A 322 10.70 15.52 4.94
C GLY A 322 10.65 15.25 3.44
N GLU A 323 11.73 14.71 2.91
CA GLU A 323 11.94 14.51 1.47
C GLU A 323 10.95 13.50 0.84
N THR A 324 10.40 12.61 1.65
CA THR A 324 9.42 11.61 1.22
C THR A 324 7.98 12.12 1.18
N LEU A 325 7.74 13.32 1.71
CA LEU A 325 6.41 13.92 1.72
C LEU A 325 5.97 14.23 0.29
N PHE A 326 4.78 13.80 -0.07
CA PHE A 326 4.18 13.97 -1.37
C PHE A 326 4.09 15.45 -1.80
N LEU A 327 3.83 15.68 -3.08
CA LEU A 327 3.64 17.05 -3.58
C LEU A 327 2.33 17.68 -3.10
N GLY A 328 1.33 16.86 -2.76
CA GLY A 328 0.02 17.28 -2.29
C GLY A 328 -1.09 16.43 -2.91
N TYR A 329 -2.34 16.87 -2.71
CA TYR A 329 -3.50 16.27 -3.35
C TYR A 329 -3.89 17.03 -4.61
N LEU A 330 -4.20 16.31 -5.69
CA LEU A 330 -4.74 16.88 -6.91
C LEU A 330 -6.15 17.44 -6.63
N GLY A 331 -6.40 18.66 -7.01
CA GLY A 331 -7.71 19.32 -6.92
C GLY A 331 -8.75 18.63 -7.81
N ASP A 332 -9.99 18.65 -7.35
CA ASP A 332 -11.14 18.02 -8.03
C ASP A 332 -11.80 18.91 -9.10
N LYS A 333 -11.31 20.12 -9.28
CA LYS A 333 -11.80 21.09 -10.28
C LYS A 333 -10.66 21.60 -11.15
N PRO A 334 -10.88 21.80 -12.45
CA PRO A 334 -9.90 22.44 -13.30
C PRO A 334 -9.50 23.82 -12.75
N PRO A 335 -8.21 24.20 -12.82
CA PRO A 335 -7.09 23.54 -13.51
C PRO A 335 -6.44 22.36 -12.75
N HIS A 336 -7.09 21.75 -11.77
CA HIS A 336 -6.57 20.63 -10.99
C HIS A 336 -5.24 20.95 -10.27
N GLU A 337 -5.21 22.05 -9.57
CA GLU A 337 -4.04 22.48 -8.82
C GLU A 337 -3.73 21.50 -7.68
N ILE A 338 -2.44 21.36 -7.34
CA ILE A 338 -1.99 20.52 -6.25
C ILE A 338 -2.09 21.31 -4.95
N SER A 339 -2.96 20.87 -4.03
CA SER A 339 -3.10 21.45 -2.70
C SER A 339 -2.19 20.73 -1.70
N ARG A 340 -1.48 21.49 -0.87
CA ARG A 340 -0.60 20.97 0.16
C ARG A 340 -1.20 21.26 1.54
N PRO A 341 -1.85 20.29 2.19
CA PRO A 341 -2.46 20.47 3.52
C PRO A 341 -1.39 20.40 4.63
N LEU A 342 -0.52 21.39 4.67
CA LEU A 342 0.56 21.52 5.66
C LEU A 342 0.24 22.66 6.60
N ASP A 343 0.77 22.58 7.84
CA ASP A 343 0.81 23.74 8.74
C ASP A 343 1.87 24.75 8.29
N ASP A 344 1.96 25.88 8.99
CA ASP A 344 2.88 26.99 8.66
C ASP A 344 4.37 26.58 8.75
N ASP A 345 4.69 25.54 9.53
CA ASP A 345 6.04 24.96 9.66
C ASP A 345 6.32 23.82 8.68
N GLY A 346 5.39 23.55 7.76
CA GLY A 346 5.52 22.50 6.73
C GLY A 346 5.26 21.07 7.22
N TRP A 347 4.56 20.90 8.34
CA TRP A 347 4.18 19.59 8.83
C TRP A 347 2.83 19.13 8.25
N PHE A 348 2.78 17.87 7.91
CA PHE A 348 1.55 17.17 7.51
C PHE A 348 0.93 16.47 8.72
N CYS A 349 -0.32 16.77 9.02
CA CYS A 349 -1.12 16.09 10.05
C CYS A 349 -1.62 14.74 9.52
N THR A 350 -1.16 13.63 10.09
CA THR A 350 -1.48 12.28 9.60
C THR A 350 -2.89 11.81 9.98
N GLN A 351 -3.51 12.44 10.97
CA GLN A 351 -4.73 11.98 11.65
C GLN A 351 -4.54 10.62 12.36
N ASP A 352 -3.33 10.11 12.44
CA ASP A 352 -3.01 8.94 13.24
C ASP A 352 -2.56 9.39 14.64
N ARG A 353 -2.92 8.63 15.67
CA ARG A 353 -2.49 8.83 17.06
C ARG A 353 -1.32 7.93 17.37
N GLY A 354 -0.41 8.43 18.14
CA GLY A 354 0.77 7.68 18.56
C GLY A 354 1.42 8.26 19.79
N GLN A 355 2.36 7.51 20.32
CA GLN A 355 3.23 7.94 21.42
C GLN A 355 4.64 7.39 21.23
N PHE A 356 5.60 8.03 21.86
CA PHE A 356 6.95 7.49 21.93
C PHE A 356 7.12 6.58 23.13
N THR A 357 7.80 5.45 22.95
CA THR A 357 8.29 4.63 24.06
C THR A 357 9.36 5.43 24.83
N PRO A 358 9.74 4.98 26.05
CA PRO A 358 10.89 5.58 26.77
C PRO A 358 12.21 5.55 25.99
N LYS A 359 12.33 4.68 24.97
CA LYS A 359 13.48 4.60 24.06
C LYS A 359 13.35 5.50 22.84
N GLY A 360 12.23 6.23 22.67
CA GLY A 360 11.97 7.10 21.54
C GLY A 360 11.41 6.38 20.29
N GLU A 361 11.02 5.13 20.38
CA GLU A 361 10.39 4.39 19.29
C GLU A 361 8.90 4.71 19.20
N LEU A 362 8.34 4.74 17.98
CA LEU A 362 6.93 5.05 17.74
C LEU A 362 6.03 3.86 18.05
N LEU A 363 4.99 4.10 18.84
CA LEU A 363 3.82 3.24 19.00
C LEU A 363 2.62 3.91 18.34
N ILE A 364 1.88 3.15 17.53
CA ILE A 364 0.63 3.61 16.92
C ILE A 364 -0.52 3.25 17.84
N LEU A 365 -1.35 4.24 18.18
CA LEU A 365 -2.51 4.08 19.07
C LEU A 365 -3.81 3.90 18.27
N GLY A 366 -3.88 4.40 17.03
CA GLY A 366 -5.05 4.32 16.17
C GLY A 366 -5.28 5.58 15.36
N ARG A 367 -6.52 5.81 14.93
CA ARG A 367 -6.93 6.97 14.13
C ARG A 367 -7.73 7.96 14.96
N THR A 368 -7.49 9.25 14.75
CA THR A 368 -8.27 10.32 15.39
C THR A 368 -9.76 10.27 14.99
N ASP A 369 -10.04 9.92 13.73
CA ASP A 369 -11.39 9.85 13.19
C ASP A 369 -12.18 8.58 13.61
N ASN A 370 -11.54 7.60 14.23
CA ASN A 370 -12.20 6.42 14.81
C ASN A 370 -12.51 6.58 16.30
N MET A 371 -11.82 7.48 17.00
CA MET A 371 -12.04 7.72 18.42
C MET A 371 -13.44 8.28 18.69
N PHE A 372 -14.07 7.84 19.76
CA PHE A 372 -15.35 8.39 20.24
C PHE A 372 -15.35 8.59 21.76
N ILE A 373 -16.31 9.34 22.26
CA ILE A 373 -16.45 9.66 23.68
C ILE A 373 -17.56 8.81 24.30
N CYS A 374 -17.25 8.09 25.36
CA CYS A 374 -18.16 7.28 26.16
C CYS A 374 -18.17 7.81 27.59
N GLY A 375 -19.29 8.41 28.03
CA GLY A 375 -19.42 8.94 29.40
C GLY A 375 -18.35 9.97 29.78
N GLY A 376 -17.88 10.79 28.82
CA GLY A 376 -16.82 11.79 29.03
C GLY A 376 -15.39 11.27 28.84
N GLU A 377 -15.21 9.97 28.66
CA GLU A 377 -13.90 9.34 28.46
C GLU A 377 -13.64 9.03 26.97
N ASN A 378 -12.41 9.22 26.52
CA ASN A 378 -11.98 8.89 25.16
C ASN A 378 -11.85 7.38 25.00
N VAL A 379 -12.53 6.82 24.01
CA VAL A 379 -12.45 5.40 23.63
C VAL A 379 -11.78 5.29 22.27
N GLN A 380 -10.63 4.61 22.23
CA GLN A 380 -9.94 4.27 21.02
C GLN A 380 -10.34 2.85 20.59
N PRO A 381 -11.09 2.68 19.50
CA PRO A 381 -11.56 1.37 19.05
C PRO A 381 -10.45 0.34 18.87
N GLU A 382 -9.33 0.75 18.30
CA GLU A 382 -8.21 -0.12 17.96
C GLU A 382 -7.58 -0.78 19.19
N GLU A 383 -7.61 -0.12 20.35
CA GLU A 383 -7.16 -0.69 21.63
C GLU A 383 -8.04 -1.89 22.03
N ILE A 384 -9.35 -1.72 21.91
CA ILE A 384 -10.32 -2.77 22.26
C ILE A 384 -10.26 -3.91 21.25
N GLU A 385 -10.12 -3.59 19.98
CA GLU A 385 -9.97 -4.56 18.88
C GLU A 385 -8.73 -5.45 19.06
N ALA A 386 -7.62 -4.87 19.49
CA ALA A 386 -6.40 -5.62 19.79
C ALA A 386 -6.64 -6.65 20.92
N VAL A 387 -7.33 -6.24 21.99
CA VAL A 387 -7.67 -7.15 23.11
C VAL A 387 -8.66 -8.23 22.65
N LEU A 388 -9.68 -7.86 21.87
CA LEU A 388 -10.63 -8.84 21.32
C LEU A 388 -9.92 -9.90 20.46
N ARG A 389 -9.02 -9.51 19.58
CA ARG A 389 -8.25 -10.44 18.73
C ARG A 389 -7.32 -11.36 19.52
N SER A 390 -6.93 -10.99 20.72
CA SER A 390 -6.13 -11.88 21.60
C SER A 390 -6.95 -12.98 22.28
N TYR A 391 -8.28 -12.92 22.21
CA TYR A 391 -9.16 -13.95 22.75
C TYR A 391 -9.28 -15.15 21.79
N PRO A 392 -9.13 -16.41 22.28
CA PRO A 392 -9.23 -17.60 21.46
C PRO A 392 -10.55 -17.70 20.68
N GLY A 393 -10.46 -17.93 19.36
CA GLY A 393 -11.61 -18.06 18.48
C GLY A 393 -12.03 -16.76 17.78
N ILE A 394 -11.45 -15.60 18.12
CA ILE A 394 -11.67 -14.35 17.39
C ILE A 394 -10.60 -14.16 16.32
N GLU A 395 -11.01 -14.17 15.07
CA GLU A 395 -10.15 -13.93 13.90
C GLU A 395 -9.96 -12.45 13.62
N GLU A 396 -11.09 -11.68 13.65
CA GLU A 396 -11.14 -10.25 13.38
C GLU A 396 -12.15 -9.58 14.33
N ALA A 397 -11.87 -8.35 14.70
CA ALA A 397 -12.76 -7.52 15.49
C ALA A 397 -12.74 -6.08 15.02
N LEU A 398 -13.93 -5.45 14.98
CA LEU A 398 -14.11 -4.02 14.82
C LEU A 398 -14.94 -3.48 15.96
N VAL A 399 -14.57 -2.29 16.47
CA VAL A 399 -15.30 -1.62 17.55
C VAL A 399 -15.75 -0.25 17.07
N PHE A 400 -16.97 0.13 17.40
CA PHE A 400 -17.57 1.41 17.07
C PHE A 400 -18.52 1.89 18.17
N GLY A 401 -18.83 3.19 18.16
CA GLY A 401 -19.77 3.79 19.11
C GLY A 401 -21.21 3.64 18.65
N VAL A 402 -22.08 3.16 19.51
CA VAL A 402 -23.53 3.14 19.32
C VAL A 402 -24.17 4.16 20.27
N SER A 403 -25.15 4.94 19.79
CA SER A 403 -25.81 5.97 20.60
C SER A 403 -26.47 5.40 21.85
N ASP A 404 -26.29 6.10 22.95
CA ASP A 404 -26.84 5.80 24.28
C ASP A 404 -27.28 7.11 24.94
N GLU A 405 -28.42 7.07 25.63
CA GLU A 405 -29.01 8.27 26.25
C GLU A 405 -28.18 8.81 27.42
N GLU A 406 -27.54 7.92 28.18
CA GLU A 406 -26.77 8.27 29.39
C GLU A 406 -25.31 8.59 29.09
N PHE A 407 -24.66 7.76 28.25
CA PHE A 407 -23.22 7.85 28.01
C PHE A 407 -22.85 8.53 26.69
N GLY A 408 -23.85 8.99 25.91
CA GLY A 408 -23.65 9.54 24.57
C GLY A 408 -23.33 8.47 23.52
N LEU A 409 -22.23 7.76 23.68
CA LEU A 409 -21.88 6.57 22.87
C LEU A 409 -21.38 5.44 23.78
N LEU A 410 -21.82 4.22 23.49
CA LEU A 410 -21.28 3.01 24.10
C LEU A 410 -20.52 2.16 23.09
N PRO A 411 -19.42 1.52 23.47
CA PRO A 411 -18.70 0.60 22.61
C PRO A 411 -19.57 -0.60 22.20
N ALA A 412 -19.55 -0.92 20.91
CA ALA A 412 -20.10 -2.15 20.34
C ALA A 412 -19.01 -2.84 19.50
N ALA A 413 -19.02 -4.16 19.44
CA ALA A 413 -18.05 -4.94 18.72
C ALA A 413 -18.70 -5.77 17.60
N ILE A 414 -18.04 -5.84 16.43
CA ILE A 414 -18.33 -6.79 15.36
C ILE A 414 -17.22 -7.82 15.36
N ILE A 415 -17.57 -9.10 15.47
CA ILE A 415 -16.61 -10.19 15.64
C ILE A 415 -16.70 -11.15 14.45
N LYS A 416 -15.55 -11.56 13.94
CA LYS A 416 -15.37 -12.66 13.02
C LYS A 416 -14.69 -13.82 13.75
N GLY A 417 -15.22 -15.03 13.59
CA GLY A 417 -14.76 -16.22 14.26
C GLY A 417 -15.83 -16.81 15.20
N GLU A 418 -15.45 -17.82 15.95
CA GLU A 418 -16.35 -18.52 16.87
C GLU A 418 -15.97 -18.21 18.32
N VAL A 419 -16.88 -17.60 19.05
CA VAL A 419 -16.75 -17.33 20.48
C VAL A 419 -17.57 -18.36 21.25
N ALA A 420 -16.87 -19.24 21.95
CA ALA A 420 -17.50 -20.34 22.69
C ALA A 420 -18.51 -19.87 23.78
N SER A 421 -18.28 -18.71 24.38
CA SER A 421 -19.16 -18.11 25.38
C SER A 421 -18.89 -16.62 25.50
N LEU A 422 -19.93 -15.80 25.37
CA LEU A 422 -19.86 -14.35 25.62
C LEU A 422 -19.50 -14.04 27.07
N GLU A 423 -19.98 -14.82 28.03
CA GLU A 423 -19.66 -14.64 29.44
C GLU A 423 -18.16 -14.81 29.71
N LYS A 424 -17.53 -15.81 29.08
CA LYS A 424 -16.07 -16.01 29.18
C LYS A 424 -15.31 -14.88 28.52
N LEU A 425 -15.78 -14.40 27.34
CA LEU A 425 -15.21 -13.23 26.66
C LEU A 425 -15.31 -11.98 27.54
N GLU A 426 -16.45 -11.72 28.14
CA GLU A 426 -16.65 -10.58 29.06
C GLU A 426 -15.74 -10.71 30.30
N GLY A 427 -15.64 -11.91 30.89
CA GLY A 427 -14.68 -12.18 31.96
C GLY A 427 -13.24 -11.89 31.58
N PHE A 428 -12.84 -12.27 30.37
CA PHE A 428 -11.53 -11.95 29.82
C PHE A 428 -11.33 -10.43 29.65
N LEU A 429 -12.29 -9.73 29.03
CA LEU A 429 -12.23 -8.29 28.85
C LEU A 429 -12.18 -7.51 30.17
N CYS A 430 -12.84 -8.04 31.23
CA CYS A 430 -12.77 -7.46 32.57
C CYS A 430 -11.35 -7.40 33.13
N GLN A 431 -10.51 -8.31 32.75
CA GLN A 431 -9.12 -8.39 33.23
C GLN A 431 -8.16 -7.49 32.41
N HIS A 432 -8.54 -7.09 31.21
CA HIS A 432 -7.63 -6.45 30.26
C HIS A 432 -7.97 -5.00 29.95
N ILE A 433 -9.26 -4.58 30.04
CA ILE A 433 -9.68 -3.22 29.69
C ILE A 433 -10.67 -2.62 30.71
N ALA A 434 -10.62 -1.30 30.84
CA ALA A 434 -11.49 -0.55 31.72
C ALA A 434 -12.98 -0.75 31.38
N ARG A 435 -13.86 -0.63 32.38
CA ARG A 435 -15.30 -0.90 32.24
C ARG A 435 -15.98 -0.08 31.13
N PHE A 436 -15.62 1.21 30.97
CA PHE A 436 -16.21 2.10 29.97
C PHE A 436 -15.77 1.77 28.54
N LYS A 437 -14.65 1.05 28.36
CA LYS A 437 -14.13 0.57 27.06
C LYS A 437 -14.72 -0.75 26.61
N ARG A 438 -15.38 -1.52 27.51
CA ARG A 438 -15.90 -2.85 27.19
C ARG A 438 -17.12 -2.76 26.30
N PRO A 439 -17.16 -3.50 25.16
CA PRO A 439 -18.34 -3.55 24.31
C PRO A 439 -19.61 -3.99 25.08
N ARG A 440 -20.70 -3.30 24.84
CA ARG A 440 -22.01 -3.63 25.42
C ARG A 440 -22.88 -4.43 24.48
N ARG A 441 -22.52 -4.46 23.20
CA ARG A 441 -23.20 -5.22 22.15
C ARG A 441 -22.18 -5.89 21.27
N TYR A 442 -22.50 -7.13 20.84
CA TYR A 442 -21.66 -7.93 19.96
C TYR A 442 -22.48 -8.33 18.74
N PHE A 443 -21.90 -8.15 17.57
CA PHE A 443 -22.52 -8.45 16.27
C PHE A 443 -21.65 -9.43 15.51
N PRO A 444 -22.26 -10.36 14.75
CA PRO A 444 -21.51 -11.22 13.85
C PRO A 444 -20.96 -10.41 12.69
N TRP A 445 -19.85 -10.89 12.12
CA TRP A 445 -19.26 -10.27 10.94
C TRP A 445 -20.22 -10.37 9.74
N PRO A 446 -20.58 -9.25 9.09
CA PRO A 446 -21.46 -9.28 7.93
C PRO A 446 -20.73 -9.80 6.69
N GLU A 447 -21.50 -10.34 5.74
CA GLU A 447 -21.00 -10.63 4.40
C GLU A 447 -20.79 -9.30 3.66
N VAL A 448 -19.53 -8.91 3.48
CA VAL A 448 -19.13 -7.74 2.69
C VAL A 448 -18.05 -8.16 1.72
N GLU A 449 -18.13 -7.67 0.48
CA GLU A 449 -17.08 -7.90 -0.51
C GLU A 449 -15.78 -7.20 -0.09
N GLN A 450 -14.73 -7.97 0.06
CA GLN A 450 -13.40 -7.44 0.37
C GLN A 450 -12.73 -6.96 -0.92
N THR A 451 -12.81 -5.67 -1.22
CA THR A 451 -12.28 -5.08 -2.46
C THR A 451 -10.80 -4.66 -2.39
N GLY A 452 -10.09 -4.90 -1.28
CA GLY A 452 -8.70 -4.47 -1.11
C GLY A 452 -7.90 -5.25 -0.08
N LEU A 453 -6.64 -4.84 0.10
CA LEU A 453 -5.71 -5.40 1.10
C LEU A 453 -6.02 -4.94 2.54
N LYS A 454 -6.71 -3.82 2.70
CA LYS A 454 -7.12 -3.30 4.01
C LYS A 454 -8.56 -3.65 4.28
N LEU A 455 -8.82 -3.93 5.55
CA LEU A 455 -10.17 -4.18 6.05
C LEU A 455 -11.09 -2.97 5.76
N PRO A 456 -12.24 -3.14 5.10
CA PRO A 456 -13.16 -2.04 4.79
C PRO A 456 -14.00 -1.68 6.03
N ARG A 457 -13.33 -1.16 7.09
CA ARG A 457 -13.93 -0.83 8.39
C ARG A 457 -15.30 -0.13 8.27
N LYS A 458 -15.35 0.93 7.44
CA LYS A 458 -16.60 1.72 7.28
C LYS A 458 -17.71 0.89 6.68
N LEU A 459 -17.43 0.07 5.67
CA LEU A 459 -18.44 -0.78 5.02
C LEU A 459 -18.96 -1.86 5.97
N VAL A 460 -18.08 -2.49 6.75
CA VAL A 460 -18.47 -3.50 7.74
C VAL A 460 -19.34 -2.89 8.83
N ILE A 461 -18.94 -1.74 9.38
CA ILE A 461 -19.73 -1.03 10.39
C ILE A 461 -21.08 -0.60 9.81
N GLN A 462 -21.10 -0.01 8.62
CA GLN A 462 -22.31 0.44 7.96
C GLN A 462 -23.31 -0.71 7.73
N ALA A 463 -22.83 -1.85 7.23
CA ALA A 463 -23.67 -3.03 7.02
C ALA A 463 -24.34 -3.52 8.31
N VAL A 464 -23.61 -3.50 9.45
CA VAL A 464 -24.18 -3.87 10.75
C VAL A 464 -25.15 -2.81 11.26
N VAL A 465 -24.81 -1.54 11.14
CA VAL A 465 -25.65 -0.41 11.54
C VAL A 465 -26.99 -0.44 10.81
N GLU A 466 -26.97 -0.61 9.49
CA GLU A 466 -28.20 -0.70 8.66
C GLU A 466 -29.02 -1.95 9.00
N ARG A 467 -28.40 -3.11 9.11
CA ARG A 467 -29.06 -4.38 9.40
C ARG A 467 -29.78 -4.39 10.76
N HIS A 468 -29.22 -3.71 11.75
CA HIS A 468 -29.72 -3.72 13.13
C HIS A 468 -30.39 -2.40 13.53
N GLY A 469 -30.56 -1.43 12.60
CA GLY A 469 -31.21 -0.16 12.87
C GLY A 469 -30.52 0.66 13.98
N LEU A 470 -29.18 0.63 14.03
CA LEU A 470 -28.42 1.28 15.10
C LEU A 470 -28.25 2.78 14.83
N ALA A 471 -28.40 3.61 15.87
CA ALA A 471 -28.01 5.00 15.79
C ALA A 471 -26.52 5.12 16.15
N THR A 472 -25.74 5.73 15.25
CA THR A 472 -24.35 6.10 15.48
C THR A 472 -24.22 7.60 15.28
N LYS A 473 -23.39 8.27 16.10
CA LYS A 473 -23.13 9.69 15.88
C LYS A 473 -22.40 9.82 14.53
N LYS A 474 -22.93 10.65 13.62
CA LYS A 474 -22.21 11.02 12.41
C LYS A 474 -20.88 11.65 12.83
N PRO A 475 -19.74 11.31 12.18
CA PRO A 475 -18.52 12.06 12.40
C PRO A 475 -18.78 13.53 12.07
N ALA A 476 -18.31 14.41 12.95
CA ALA A 476 -18.43 15.85 12.82
C ALA A 476 -17.66 16.37 11.59
#